data_009b5ee0bfaeb69152d98faeba615d05
#
_entry.id   009b5ee0bfaeb69152d98faeba615d05
#
_cell.length_a   1.000
_cell.length_b   1.000
_cell.length_c   1.000
_cell.angle_alpha   90.00
_cell.angle_beta   90.00
_cell.angle_gamma   90.00
#
_symmetry.space_group_name_H-M   'P 1'
#
loop_
_entity.id
_entity.type
_entity.pdbx_description
1 polymer ?
#
loop_
_entity_poly.entity_id
_entity_poly.type
_entity_poly.pdbx_seq_one_letter_code
_entity_poly.pdbx_strand_id
1 'polypeptide(L)'
;MRIAALPPVIGALAASLALTACATYPEEDTGSASCGYDSRDWKAWVNAMPGPGRNGPTLYITGEVDMPTPGWSLTLVEGPADRMQPPGLRFRLETERPGGMTTQVITPTEVRYAQTTRYHEIREIIITCGGEALATIDDVPVAH
;
A
#
# COMPACT_ATOMS: atom_id res chain seq x y z
N MET A 1 4.52 -56.03 73.25
CA MET A 1 4.15 -54.67 72.88
C MET A 1 5.31 -54.05 72.18
N ARG A 2 5.27 -53.94 70.84
CA ARG A 2 6.30 -53.32 70.06
C ARG A 2 5.65 -52.32 69.16
N ILE A 3 5.96 -51.07 69.36
CA ILE A 3 5.47 -49.96 68.61
C ILE A 3 6.41 -49.82 67.38
N ALA A 4 5.87 -50.03 66.17
CA ALA A 4 6.58 -49.84 64.95
C ALA A 4 6.43 -48.37 64.51
N ALA A 5 7.56 -47.69 64.44
CA ALA A 5 7.61 -46.33 63.88
C ALA A 5 7.66 -46.36 62.39
N LEU A 6 6.76 -45.61 61.69
CA LEU A 6 6.81 -45.36 60.29
C LEU A 6 7.76 -44.19 59.98
N PRO A 7 8.56 -44.26 58.91
CA PRO A 7 9.35 -43.15 58.48
C PRO A 7 8.52 -42.15 57.63
N PRO A 8 8.87 -40.86 57.64
CA PRO A 8 8.17 -39.88 56.87
C PRO A 8 8.63 -39.94 55.40
N VAL A 9 7.65 -39.98 54.48
CA VAL A 9 7.86 -39.86 53.03
C VAL A 9 8.07 -38.39 52.71
N ILE A 10 9.29 -38.04 52.31
CA ILE A 10 9.62 -36.73 51.78
C ILE A 10 9.19 -36.70 50.34
N GLY A 11 8.09 -36.02 50.04
CA GLY A 11 7.61 -35.76 48.68
C GLY A 11 8.47 -34.68 48.03
N ALA A 12 9.22 -35.06 47.01
CA ALA A 12 9.92 -34.12 46.17
C ALA A 12 8.92 -33.48 45.20
N LEU A 13 8.64 -32.18 45.39
CA LEU A 13 7.94 -31.37 44.40
C LEU A 13 8.88 -31.10 43.24
N ALA A 14 8.65 -31.77 42.11
CA ALA A 14 9.27 -31.41 40.83
C ALA A 14 8.53 -30.19 40.27
N ALA A 15 9.13 -29.03 40.35
CA ALA A 15 8.67 -27.81 39.69
C ALA A 15 8.97 -27.92 38.18
N SER A 16 7.95 -28.24 37.42
CA SER A 16 8.02 -28.20 35.94
C SER A 16 8.02 -26.75 35.48
N LEU A 17 9.19 -26.20 35.10
CA LEU A 17 9.29 -24.96 34.36
C LEU A 17 8.76 -25.22 32.95
N ALA A 18 7.54 -24.79 32.67
CA ALA A 18 7.03 -24.66 31.31
C ALA A 18 7.74 -23.48 30.67
N LEU A 19 8.75 -23.76 29.83
CA LEU A 19 9.26 -22.75 28.89
C LEU A 19 8.18 -22.51 27.84
N THR A 20 7.46 -21.42 28.01
CA THR A 20 6.65 -20.85 26.94
C THR A 20 7.60 -20.32 25.87
N ALA A 21 7.90 -21.13 24.88
CA ALA A 21 8.54 -20.67 23.67
C ALA A 21 7.56 -19.70 22.99
N CYS A 22 7.78 -18.40 23.12
CA CYS A 22 7.22 -17.42 22.21
C CYS A 22 7.77 -17.78 20.82
N ALA A 23 6.96 -18.46 20.03
CA ALA A 23 7.19 -18.57 18.62
C ALA A 23 7.07 -17.14 18.07
N THR A 24 8.21 -16.48 17.89
CA THR A 24 8.31 -15.30 17.02
C THR A 24 8.03 -15.84 15.63
N TYR A 25 6.78 -15.72 15.17
CA TYR A 25 6.52 -15.79 13.76
C TYR A 25 7.35 -14.67 13.15
N PRO A 26 8.19 -14.94 12.14
CA PRO A 26 8.66 -13.86 11.30
C PRO A 26 7.39 -13.26 10.69
N GLU A 27 6.98 -12.11 11.16
CA GLU A 27 6.18 -11.23 10.36
C GLU A 27 7.00 -11.08 9.10
N GLU A 28 6.53 -11.71 8.01
CA GLU A 28 6.93 -11.29 6.71
C GLU A 28 6.58 -9.80 6.70
N ASP A 29 7.60 -9.01 6.95
CA ASP A 29 7.62 -7.60 6.68
C ASP A 29 7.33 -7.48 5.19
N THR A 30 6.04 -7.53 4.84
CA THR A 30 5.52 -6.90 3.64
C THR A 30 5.81 -5.44 3.87
N GLY A 31 7.10 -5.14 3.71
CA GLY A 31 7.67 -3.85 3.97
C GLY A 31 6.80 -2.81 3.31
N SER A 32 5.98 -2.17 4.13
CA SER A 32 5.48 -0.84 3.87
C SER A 32 6.71 0.05 3.86
N ALA A 33 7.58 -0.16 2.87
CA ALA A 33 8.68 0.71 2.61
C ALA A 33 8.04 2.05 2.27
N SER A 34 8.14 3.01 3.20
CA SER A 34 7.80 4.38 2.88
C SER A 34 8.52 4.70 1.58
N CYS A 35 7.77 5.10 0.56
CA CYS A 35 8.36 5.53 -0.68
C CYS A 35 9.10 6.83 -0.41
N GLY A 36 10.34 6.78 -0.13
CA GLY A 36 11.21 7.95 -0.05
C GLY A 36 11.52 8.53 -1.44
N TYR A 37 10.54 8.46 -2.36
CA TYR A 37 10.70 9.01 -3.70
C TYR A 37 10.10 10.41 -3.79
N ASP A 38 10.82 11.33 -4.41
CA ASP A 38 10.27 12.62 -4.78
C ASP A 38 9.31 12.45 -5.96
N SER A 39 8.22 13.23 -5.95
CA SER A 39 7.25 13.19 -7.02
C SER A 39 6.70 14.58 -7.32
N ARG A 40 6.22 14.79 -8.56
CA ARG A 40 5.74 16.09 -9.02
C ARG A 40 4.72 15.95 -10.17
N ASP A 41 4.17 17.10 -10.58
CA ASP A 41 3.31 17.25 -11.74
C ASP A 41 2.07 16.36 -11.73
N TRP A 42 1.57 16.02 -10.54
CA TRP A 42 0.36 15.24 -10.40
C TRP A 42 -0.86 16.01 -10.89
N LYS A 43 -1.60 15.40 -11.80
CA LYS A 43 -2.85 15.91 -12.37
C LYS A 43 -3.84 14.79 -12.52
N ALA A 44 -5.11 15.12 -12.37
CA ALA A 44 -6.19 14.18 -12.62
C ALA A 44 -7.37 14.91 -13.27
N TRP A 45 -8.13 14.22 -14.09
CA TRP A 45 -9.38 14.72 -14.67
C TRP A 45 -10.31 13.58 -15.05
N VAL A 46 -11.59 13.88 -15.04
CA VAL A 46 -12.64 12.96 -15.52
C VAL A 46 -13.05 13.39 -16.93
N ASN A 47 -12.96 12.49 -17.89
CA ASN A 47 -13.49 12.72 -19.22
C ASN A 47 -14.88 12.10 -19.33
N ALA A 48 -15.91 12.93 -19.30
CA ALA A 48 -17.31 12.54 -19.45
C ALA A 48 -17.86 12.71 -20.88
N MET A 49 -16.99 13.05 -21.85
CA MET A 49 -17.41 13.21 -23.24
C MET A 49 -18.00 11.90 -23.80
N PRO A 50 -19.17 11.94 -24.44
CA PRO A 50 -19.70 10.79 -25.14
C PRO A 50 -18.80 10.39 -26.30
N GLY A 51 -18.64 9.09 -26.53
CA GLY A 51 -17.81 8.58 -27.62
C GLY A 51 -18.15 7.14 -27.95
N PRO A 52 -17.85 6.69 -29.18
CA PRO A 52 -18.12 5.31 -29.58
C PRO A 52 -17.32 4.33 -28.71
N GLY A 53 -18.02 3.31 -28.21
CA GLY A 53 -17.41 2.26 -27.38
C GLY A 53 -17.10 2.64 -25.93
N ARG A 54 -17.54 3.80 -25.45
CA ARG A 54 -17.38 4.22 -24.06
C ARG A 54 -18.64 3.88 -23.24
N ASN A 55 -18.45 3.17 -22.15
CA ASN A 55 -19.54 2.77 -21.24
C ASN A 55 -19.55 3.61 -19.94
N GLY A 56 -19.12 4.88 -20.01
CA GLY A 56 -19.07 5.79 -18.88
C GLY A 56 -17.91 6.75 -18.93
N PRO A 57 -17.79 7.63 -17.91
CA PRO A 57 -16.67 8.55 -17.81
C PRO A 57 -15.35 7.79 -17.58
N THR A 58 -14.25 8.39 -18.01
CA THR A 58 -12.90 7.85 -17.83
C THR A 58 -12.10 8.77 -16.91
N LEU A 59 -11.56 8.21 -15.85
CA LEU A 59 -10.62 8.90 -14.98
C LEU A 59 -9.20 8.76 -15.54
N TYR A 60 -8.54 9.89 -15.66
CA TYR A 60 -7.12 9.99 -16.00
C TYR A 60 -6.35 10.55 -14.81
N ILE A 61 -5.22 9.95 -14.51
CA ILE A 61 -4.24 10.46 -13.55
C ILE A 61 -2.88 10.39 -14.20
N THR A 62 -2.09 11.46 -14.07
CA THR A 62 -0.70 11.53 -14.53
C THR A 62 0.18 12.15 -13.46
N GLY A 63 1.44 11.79 -13.46
CA GLY A 63 2.45 12.36 -12.56
C GLY A 63 3.84 11.86 -12.91
N GLU A 64 4.84 12.40 -12.26
CA GLU A 64 6.23 11.95 -12.35
C GLU A 64 6.75 11.57 -10.97
N VAL A 65 7.54 10.49 -10.92
CA VAL A 65 8.22 10.01 -9.72
C VAL A 65 9.69 9.83 -10.04
N ASP A 66 10.55 10.36 -9.19
CA ASP A 66 12.01 10.26 -9.33
C ASP A 66 12.50 8.91 -8.82
N MET A 67 12.76 8.00 -9.73
CA MET A 67 13.24 6.65 -9.40
C MET A 67 14.76 6.61 -9.32
N PRO A 68 15.35 5.79 -8.45
CA PRO A 68 16.80 5.75 -8.23
C PRO A 68 17.60 5.26 -9.42
N THR A 69 16.95 4.56 -10.36
CA THR A 69 17.55 4.05 -11.59
C THR A 69 16.51 4.03 -12.72
N PRO A 70 16.91 4.02 -13.99
CA PRO A 70 15.98 3.87 -15.10
C PRO A 70 15.37 2.45 -15.14
N GLY A 71 14.22 2.32 -15.80
CA GLY A 71 13.57 1.05 -16.10
C GLY A 71 12.59 0.53 -15.05
N TRP A 72 12.23 1.33 -14.03
CA TRP A 72 11.16 0.99 -13.11
C TRP A 72 9.80 1.00 -13.80
N SER A 73 8.95 0.04 -13.43
CA SER A 73 7.53 0.05 -13.77
C SER A 73 6.73 0.63 -12.62
N LEU A 74 5.88 1.60 -12.92
CA LEU A 74 5.02 2.27 -11.94
C LEU A 74 3.56 2.05 -12.32
N THR A 75 2.77 1.56 -11.36
CA THR A 75 1.34 1.26 -11.58
C THR A 75 0.51 1.85 -10.45
N LEU A 76 -0.58 2.55 -10.80
CA LEU A 76 -1.58 3.00 -9.84
C LEU A 76 -2.68 1.95 -9.69
N VAL A 77 -2.87 1.49 -8.47
CA VAL A 77 -3.94 0.56 -8.10
C VAL A 77 -5.01 1.30 -7.33
N GLU A 78 -6.25 1.28 -7.85
CA GLU A 78 -7.39 1.91 -7.20
C GLU A 78 -7.74 1.18 -5.91
N GLY A 79 -7.87 1.94 -4.83
CA GLY A 79 -8.35 1.49 -3.53
C GLY A 79 -9.81 1.87 -3.29
N PRO A 80 -10.30 1.68 -2.06
CA PRO A 80 -11.67 2.04 -1.72
C PRO A 80 -11.87 3.55 -1.76
N ALA A 81 -13.00 3.98 -2.33
CA ALA A 81 -13.48 5.35 -2.24
C ALA A 81 -14.06 5.63 -0.85
N ASP A 82 -14.01 6.87 -0.42
CA ASP A 82 -14.71 7.29 0.79
C ASP A 82 -16.25 7.37 0.55
N ARG A 83 -17.00 7.67 1.61
CA ARG A 83 -18.46 7.75 1.55
C ARG A 83 -19.00 9.16 1.32
N MET A 84 -18.12 10.12 1.06
CA MET A 84 -18.51 11.50 0.82
C MET A 84 -19.08 11.67 -0.60
N GLN A 85 -19.76 12.79 -0.81
CA GLN A 85 -20.32 13.16 -2.11
C GLN A 85 -19.90 14.60 -2.45
N PRO A 86 -19.11 14.82 -3.50
CA PRO A 86 -18.42 13.85 -4.33
C PRO A 86 -17.37 13.03 -3.55
N PRO A 87 -17.08 11.79 -3.96
CA PRO A 87 -16.15 10.93 -3.22
C PRO A 87 -14.69 11.38 -3.36
N GLY A 88 -13.90 11.08 -2.34
CA GLY A 88 -12.46 11.04 -2.43
C GLY A 88 -11.99 9.63 -2.84
N LEU A 89 -11.06 9.56 -3.79
CA LEU A 89 -10.48 8.30 -4.24
C LEU A 89 -9.08 8.11 -3.67
N ARG A 90 -8.73 6.86 -3.42
CA ARG A 90 -7.40 6.48 -2.95
C ARG A 90 -6.74 5.56 -3.95
N PHE A 91 -5.51 5.86 -4.29
CA PHE A 91 -4.67 5.04 -5.15
C PHE A 91 -3.42 4.64 -4.40
N ARG A 92 -2.95 3.41 -4.65
CA ARG A 92 -1.66 2.94 -4.20
C ARG A 92 -0.71 2.87 -5.39
N LEU A 93 0.44 3.51 -5.26
CA LEU A 93 1.52 3.37 -6.22
C LEU A 93 2.26 2.06 -5.94
N GLU A 94 2.26 1.18 -6.90
CA GLU A 94 3.07 -0.03 -6.91
C GLU A 94 4.27 0.18 -7.82
N THR A 95 5.43 -0.20 -7.33
CA THR A 95 6.71 -0.03 -8.02
C THR A 95 7.37 -1.38 -8.24
N GLU A 96 7.79 -1.63 -9.47
CA GLU A 96 8.53 -2.83 -9.82
C GLU A 96 9.93 -2.46 -10.29
N ARG A 97 10.92 -3.10 -9.68
CA ARG A 97 12.33 -2.83 -9.99
C ARG A 97 12.72 -3.45 -11.32
N PRO A 98 13.54 -2.77 -12.15
CA PRO A 98 14.08 -3.35 -13.37
C PRO A 98 14.96 -4.56 -13.05
N GLY A 99 14.93 -5.56 -13.93
CA GLY A 99 15.86 -6.69 -13.88
C GLY A 99 17.24 -6.31 -14.41
N GLY A 100 18.28 -6.92 -13.82
CA GLY A 100 19.66 -6.77 -14.29
C GLY A 100 20.40 -5.56 -13.69
N MET A 101 21.58 -5.27 -14.25
CA MET A 101 22.43 -4.15 -13.83
C MET A 101 21.95 -2.86 -14.48
N THR A 102 21.67 -1.87 -13.67
CA THR A 102 21.24 -0.53 -14.12
C THR A 102 22.19 0.53 -13.62
N THR A 103 22.32 1.62 -14.38
CA THR A 103 23.10 2.79 -13.98
C THR A 103 22.40 3.49 -12.81
N GLN A 104 23.16 3.85 -11.78
CA GLN A 104 22.68 4.58 -10.60
C GLN A 104 22.52 6.07 -10.97
N VAL A 105 21.40 6.41 -11.56
CA VAL A 105 21.05 7.78 -11.91
C VAL A 105 19.55 8.01 -11.65
N ILE A 106 19.24 9.05 -10.91
CA ILE A 106 17.84 9.43 -10.64
C ILE A 106 17.16 9.72 -11.98
N THR A 107 16.08 9.02 -12.24
CA THR A 107 15.36 9.05 -13.51
C THR A 107 13.90 9.38 -13.26
N PRO A 108 13.41 10.55 -13.75
CA PRO A 108 11.99 10.85 -13.73
C PRO A 108 11.22 9.79 -14.52
N THR A 109 10.27 9.16 -13.86
CA THR A 109 9.47 8.09 -14.44
C THR A 109 8.00 8.49 -14.42
N GLU A 110 7.38 8.51 -15.59
CA GLU A 110 5.99 8.91 -15.74
C GLU A 110 5.05 7.82 -15.20
N VAL A 111 4.02 8.26 -14.47
CA VAL A 111 2.91 7.44 -14.02
C VAL A 111 1.66 7.84 -14.80
N ARG A 112 0.95 6.85 -15.34
CA ARG A 112 -0.32 7.06 -16.06
C ARG A 112 -1.37 6.06 -15.58
N TYR A 113 -2.58 6.58 -15.37
CA TYR A 113 -3.77 5.79 -15.11
C TYR A 113 -4.89 6.27 -16.02
N ALA A 114 -5.60 5.35 -16.67
CA ALA A 114 -6.73 5.66 -17.53
C ALA A 114 -7.72 4.50 -17.48
N GLN A 115 -8.76 4.62 -16.69
CA GLN A 115 -9.79 3.59 -16.53
C GLN A 115 -11.18 4.20 -16.47
N THR A 116 -12.17 3.44 -16.93
CA THR A 116 -13.57 3.81 -16.78
C THR A 116 -13.92 3.89 -15.30
N THR A 117 -14.55 4.98 -14.91
CA THR A 117 -15.03 5.20 -13.53
C THR A 117 -16.55 5.31 -13.51
N ARG A 118 -17.16 5.01 -12.38
CA ARG A 118 -18.59 5.25 -12.12
C ARG A 118 -18.88 6.64 -11.58
N TYR A 119 -17.83 7.39 -11.27
CA TYR A 119 -17.95 8.72 -10.67
C TYR A 119 -17.87 9.80 -11.74
N HIS A 120 -18.85 10.68 -11.79
CA HIS A 120 -18.86 11.86 -12.68
C HIS A 120 -18.07 13.02 -12.09
N GLU A 121 -18.04 13.10 -10.77
CA GLU A 121 -17.31 14.11 -10.01
C GLU A 121 -16.49 13.43 -8.92
N ILE A 122 -15.28 13.91 -8.70
CA ILE A 122 -14.35 13.41 -7.69
C ILE A 122 -13.82 14.62 -6.93
N ARG A 123 -13.92 14.57 -5.60
CA ARG A 123 -13.50 15.67 -4.73
C ARG A 123 -11.99 15.78 -4.63
N GLU A 124 -11.34 14.66 -4.43
CA GLU A 124 -9.90 14.58 -4.26
C GLU A 124 -9.37 13.19 -4.64
N ILE A 125 -8.10 13.11 -4.97
CA ILE A 125 -7.40 11.86 -5.18
C ILE A 125 -6.16 11.86 -4.31
N ILE A 126 -6.04 10.85 -3.44
CA ILE A 126 -4.88 10.63 -2.60
C ILE A 126 -4.08 9.47 -3.16
N ILE A 127 -2.83 9.72 -3.48
CA ILE A 127 -1.90 8.69 -3.94
C ILE A 127 -0.99 8.33 -2.78
N THR A 128 -0.97 7.06 -2.42
CA THR A 128 -0.14 6.52 -1.34
C THR A 128 0.95 5.63 -1.89
N CYS A 129 2.06 5.57 -1.19
CA CYS A 129 3.12 4.62 -1.47
C CYS A 129 3.72 4.14 -0.15
N GLY A 130 3.81 2.84 0.04
CA GLY A 130 4.26 2.27 1.31
C GLY A 130 3.41 2.68 2.52
N GLY A 131 2.12 2.99 2.32
CA GLY A 131 1.21 3.41 3.39
C GLY A 131 1.25 4.92 3.71
N GLU A 132 2.17 5.68 3.14
CA GLU A 132 2.26 7.14 3.29
C GLU A 132 1.69 7.87 2.08
N ALA A 133 1.14 9.07 2.31
CA ALA A 133 0.65 9.91 1.22
C ALA A 133 1.83 10.47 0.41
N LEU A 134 1.90 10.10 -0.86
CA LEU A 134 2.88 10.60 -1.81
C LEU A 134 2.42 11.92 -2.44
N ALA A 135 1.13 12.00 -2.78
CA ALA A 135 0.53 13.20 -3.38
C ALA A 135 -0.98 13.27 -3.09
N THR A 136 -1.50 14.48 -3.05
CA THR A 136 -2.93 14.77 -2.99
C THR A 136 -3.30 15.70 -4.13
N ILE A 137 -4.33 15.36 -4.88
CA ILE A 137 -4.86 16.14 -5.99
C ILE A 137 -6.28 16.60 -5.60
N ASP A 138 -6.44 17.88 -5.27
CA ASP A 138 -7.70 18.47 -4.83
C ASP A 138 -8.52 19.05 -5.98
N ASP A 139 -7.91 19.26 -7.13
CA ASP A 139 -8.56 19.78 -8.34
C ASP A 139 -8.66 18.67 -9.38
N VAL A 140 -9.88 18.14 -9.54
CA VAL A 140 -10.19 17.07 -10.49
C VAL A 140 -11.28 17.56 -11.46
N PRO A 141 -10.91 18.34 -12.49
CA PRO A 141 -11.88 18.88 -13.43
C PRO A 141 -12.57 17.80 -14.25
N VAL A 142 -13.80 18.10 -14.67
CA VAL A 142 -14.60 17.25 -15.55
C VAL A 142 -14.65 17.85 -16.95
N ALA A 143 -14.20 17.11 -17.95
CA ALA A 143 -14.32 17.47 -19.35
C ALA A 143 -15.62 16.90 -19.94
N HIS A 144 -16.43 17.75 -20.54
CA HIS A 144 -17.72 17.45 -21.16
C HIS A 144 -17.69 17.61 -22.68
#